data_239633a4341bbb7f9f8f86a870b0cabf
#
_entry.id   239633a4341bbb7f9f8f86a870b0cabf
#
_cell.length_a   1.000
_cell.length_b   1.000
_cell.length_c   1.000
_cell.angle_alpha   90.00
_cell.angle_beta   90.00
_cell.angle_gamma   90.00
#
_symmetry.space_group_name_H-M   'P 1'
#
loop_
_entity.id
_entity.type
_entity.pdbx_description
1 polymer ?
#
loop_
_entity_poly.entity_id
_entity_poly.type
_entity_poly.pdbx_seq_one_letter_code
_entity_poly.pdbx_strand_id
1 'polypeptide(L)'
;RRGRTQLVRVKTANIQGHAVIGVFVEESFIFPFRVNIKVGDIGGPSAGMMFALGIVDKLTPANLTGGRFVAGTGEISANGAVSAIGGIQQKMAGARAAGATIFLTPAANCGDTTGAVPAGLRLVKVATLRQAINDLAALKAGRSVPGC
;
A
#
# COMPACT_ATOMS: atom_id res chain seq x y z
N ARG A 1 -12.32 24.15 -11.70
CA ARG A 1 -11.72 24.84 -10.53
C ARG A 1 -12.84 25.42 -9.67
N ARG A 2 -12.91 25.06 -8.38
CA ARG A 2 -13.90 25.55 -7.40
C ARG A 2 -15.37 25.37 -7.80
N GLY A 3 -15.72 24.20 -8.38
CA GLY A 3 -17.12 23.89 -8.75
C GLY A 3 -17.69 24.69 -9.95
N ARG A 4 -16.88 25.44 -10.68
CA ARG A 4 -17.33 26.14 -11.90
C ARG A 4 -16.91 25.36 -13.14
N THR A 5 -17.86 25.10 -14.01
CA THR A 5 -17.62 24.57 -15.36
C THR A 5 -16.98 25.67 -16.21
N GLN A 6 -15.91 25.32 -16.90
CA GLN A 6 -15.21 26.22 -17.82
C GLN A 6 -15.14 25.57 -19.20
N LEU A 7 -15.57 26.26 -20.21
CA LEU A 7 -15.41 25.82 -21.61
C LEU A 7 -14.01 26.21 -22.09
N VAL A 8 -13.26 25.24 -22.54
CA VAL A 8 -11.91 25.44 -23.11
C VAL A 8 -11.91 24.89 -24.53
N ARG A 9 -11.46 25.72 -25.49
CA ARG A 9 -11.22 25.27 -26.86
C ARG A 9 -9.86 24.60 -26.93
N VAL A 10 -9.82 23.36 -27.38
CA VAL A 10 -8.60 22.59 -27.62
C VAL A 10 -8.50 22.21 -29.08
N LYS A 11 -7.28 22.27 -29.66
CA LYS A 11 -7.02 21.77 -30.98
C LYS A 11 -6.85 20.24 -30.92
N THR A 12 -7.50 19.54 -31.84
CA THR A 12 -7.26 18.11 -32.02
C THR A 12 -6.01 17.91 -32.89
N ALA A 13 -5.28 16.82 -32.61
CA ALA A 13 -4.27 16.28 -33.51
C ALA A 13 -4.82 15.04 -34.19
N ASN A 14 -4.38 14.77 -35.42
CA ASN A 14 -4.71 13.53 -36.11
C ASN A 14 -3.56 12.53 -35.87
N ILE A 15 -3.88 11.39 -35.22
CA ILE A 15 -2.96 10.29 -35.05
C ILE A 15 -3.60 9.04 -35.68
N GLN A 16 -2.98 8.52 -36.72
CA GLN A 16 -3.45 7.34 -37.46
C GLN A 16 -4.92 7.41 -37.93
N GLY A 17 -5.35 8.59 -38.40
CA GLY A 17 -6.72 8.81 -38.89
C GLY A 17 -7.76 9.14 -37.81
N HIS A 18 -7.39 9.15 -36.55
CA HIS A 18 -8.26 9.49 -35.44
C HIS A 18 -7.96 10.89 -34.89
N ALA A 19 -9.01 11.67 -34.68
CA ALA A 19 -8.89 12.96 -34.01
C ALA A 19 -8.70 12.73 -32.50
N VAL A 20 -7.56 13.14 -31.98
CA VAL A 20 -7.20 12.99 -30.54
C VAL A 20 -6.92 14.34 -29.92
N ILE A 21 -7.17 14.45 -28.62
CA ILE A 21 -6.74 15.57 -27.78
C ILE A 21 -5.72 15.04 -26.78
N GLY A 22 -4.54 15.69 -26.68
CA GLY A 22 -3.53 15.37 -25.67
C GLY A 22 -3.91 16.05 -24.37
N VAL A 23 -4.46 15.30 -23.42
CA VAL A 23 -4.75 15.77 -22.07
C VAL A 23 -4.18 14.78 -21.05
N PHE A 24 -3.60 15.30 -19.98
CA PHE A 24 -3.29 14.50 -18.81
C PHE A 24 -4.46 14.59 -17.84
N VAL A 25 -4.99 13.43 -17.46
CA VAL A 25 -6.04 13.34 -16.45
C VAL A 25 -5.35 12.91 -15.14
N GLU A 26 -5.44 13.75 -14.13
CA GLU A 26 -4.95 13.48 -12.80
C GLU A 26 -6.15 13.41 -11.84
N GLU A 27 -6.24 12.33 -11.09
CA GLU A 27 -7.22 12.21 -10.02
C GLU A 27 -6.76 13.05 -8.82
N SER A 28 -7.60 13.98 -8.38
CA SER A 28 -7.34 14.83 -7.22
C SER A 28 -8.40 14.55 -6.14
N PHE A 29 -7.95 14.23 -4.96
CA PHE A 29 -8.80 13.97 -3.81
C PHE A 29 -8.75 15.16 -2.84
N ILE A 30 -9.92 15.57 -2.34
CA ILE A 30 -10.02 16.58 -1.27
C ILE A 30 -10.27 15.83 0.03
N PHE A 31 -9.30 15.88 0.93
CA PHE A 31 -9.42 15.27 2.26
C PHE A 31 -9.80 16.33 3.31
N PRO A 32 -10.63 15.98 4.30
CA PRO A 32 -11.01 16.88 5.41
C PRO A 32 -9.86 17.10 6.42
N PHE A 33 -8.74 16.40 6.25
CA PHE A 33 -7.56 16.48 7.12
C PHE A 33 -6.27 16.49 6.28
N ARG A 34 -5.20 16.97 6.90
CA ARG A 34 -3.87 16.93 6.27
C ARG A 34 -3.08 15.74 6.78
N VAL A 35 -2.47 15.01 5.86
CA VAL A 35 -1.52 13.94 6.16
C VAL A 35 -0.12 14.46 5.79
N ASN A 36 0.81 14.35 6.73
CA ASN A 36 2.22 14.67 6.50
C ASN A 36 3.06 13.43 6.85
N ILE A 37 3.59 12.77 5.82
CA ILE A 37 4.42 11.58 5.96
C ILE A 37 5.87 12.00 5.77
N LYS A 38 6.69 11.85 6.82
CA LYS A 38 8.12 12.15 6.77
C LYS A 38 8.89 10.83 6.72
N VAL A 39 9.51 10.53 5.60
CA VAL A 39 10.21 9.24 5.36
C VAL A 39 11.69 9.42 5.05
N GLY A 40 12.24 10.63 5.22
CA GLY A 40 13.62 10.94 4.85
C GLY A 40 13.85 10.70 3.34
N ASP A 41 14.96 10.06 3.01
CA ASP A 41 15.35 9.78 1.63
C ASP A 41 14.75 8.49 1.05
N ILE A 42 13.72 7.95 1.69
CA ILE A 42 13.02 6.74 1.21
C ILE A 42 12.10 7.13 0.06
N GLY A 43 12.38 6.62 -1.12
CA GLY A 43 11.59 6.84 -2.33
C GLY A 43 10.86 5.60 -2.81
N GLY A 44 9.96 5.81 -3.78
CA GLY A 44 9.23 4.75 -4.49
C GLY A 44 7.91 4.34 -3.84
N PRO A 45 7.00 3.72 -4.61
CA PRO A 45 5.62 3.43 -4.20
C PRO A 45 5.49 2.22 -3.27
N SER A 46 6.56 1.45 -3.05
CA SER A 46 6.52 0.14 -2.36
C SER A 46 6.16 0.18 -0.88
N ALA A 47 6.15 1.36 -0.26
CA ALA A 47 5.72 1.55 1.13
C ALA A 47 4.26 2.05 1.25
N GLY A 48 3.56 2.26 0.13
CA GLY A 48 2.24 2.88 0.09
C GLY A 48 1.21 2.19 0.97
N MET A 49 1.15 0.85 0.95
CA MET A 49 0.26 0.10 1.82
C MET A 49 0.53 0.37 3.31
N MET A 50 1.80 0.41 3.70
CA MET A 50 2.16 0.65 5.11
C MET A 50 1.85 2.08 5.55
N PHE A 51 2.01 3.06 4.66
CA PHE A 51 1.59 4.44 4.93
C PHE A 51 0.07 4.53 5.09
N ALA A 52 -0.69 3.88 4.21
CA ALA A 52 -2.15 3.83 4.32
C ALA A 52 -2.60 3.18 5.64
N LEU A 53 -1.99 2.06 6.05
CA LEU A 53 -2.24 1.42 7.34
C LEU A 53 -1.89 2.34 8.52
N GLY A 54 -0.76 3.05 8.46
CA GLY A 54 -0.37 4.01 9.48
C GLY A 54 -1.35 5.17 9.62
N ILE A 55 -1.92 5.65 8.50
CA ILE A 55 -2.98 6.68 8.51
C ILE A 55 -4.23 6.12 9.16
N VAL A 56 -4.67 4.92 8.79
CA VAL A 56 -5.84 4.26 9.39
C VAL A 56 -5.64 4.07 10.89
N ASP A 57 -4.49 3.59 11.32
CA ASP A 57 -4.16 3.42 12.76
C ASP A 57 -4.24 4.74 13.53
N LYS A 58 -3.79 5.86 12.93
CA LYS A 58 -3.87 7.18 13.55
C LYS A 58 -5.27 7.78 13.59
N LEU A 59 -6.13 7.42 12.64
CA LEU A 59 -7.51 7.91 12.55
C LEU A 59 -8.52 7.05 13.31
N THR A 60 -8.12 5.85 13.76
CA THR A 60 -8.99 4.93 14.50
C THR A 60 -8.54 4.85 15.96
N PRO A 61 -9.48 4.82 16.94
CA PRO A 61 -9.13 4.71 18.36
C PRO A 61 -8.48 3.37 18.74
N ALA A 62 -8.62 2.36 17.89
CA ALA A 62 -8.09 1.03 18.13
C ALA A 62 -6.68 0.90 17.57
N ASN A 63 -5.72 0.46 18.40
CA ASN A 63 -4.40 0.03 17.94
C ASN A 63 -4.54 -1.19 17.00
N LEU A 64 -4.24 -1.02 15.71
CA LEU A 64 -4.38 -2.07 14.70
C LEU A 64 -3.47 -3.27 14.97
N THR A 65 -2.26 -3.05 15.46
CA THR A 65 -1.26 -4.10 15.63
C THR A 65 -1.41 -4.89 16.93
N GLY A 66 -2.19 -4.39 17.91
CA GLY A 66 -2.29 -4.98 19.23
C GLY A 66 -0.96 -4.99 20.00
N GLY A 67 -0.09 -4.00 19.75
CA GLY A 67 1.23 -3.89 20.35
C GLY A 67 2.32 -4.75 19.70
N ARG A 68 2.02 -5.47 18.61
CA ARG A 68 3.00 -6.27 17.87
C ARG A 68 3.81 -5.38 16.92
N PHE A 69 5.06 -5.73 16.72
CA PHE A 69 5.88 -5.08 15.70
C PHE A 69 5.54 -5.70 14.34
N VAL A 70 4.76 -4.96 13.57
CA VAL A 70 4.35 -5.33 12.22
C VAL A 70 5.15 -4.52 11.21
N ALA A 71 5.81 -5.20 10.30
CA ALA A 71 6.40 -4.61 9.10
C ALA A 71 5.61 -5.06 7.86
N GLY A 72 5.93 -4.51 6.72
CA GLY A 72 5.30 -4.91 5.47
C GLY A 72 5.74 -4.04 4.31
N THR A 73 5.25 -4.38 3.15
CA THR A 73 5.49 -3.65 1.90
C THR A 73 4.32 -3.86 0.95
N GLY A 74 4.18 -3.01 -0.02
CA GLY A 74 3.17 -3.10 -1.07
C GLY A 74 2.92 -1.74 -1.71
N GLU A 75 2.86 -1.72 -3.02
CA GLU A 75 2.32 -0.58 -3.74
C GLU A 75 0.80 -0.61 -3.60
N ILE A 76 0.17 0.54 -3.37
CA ILE A 76 -1.27 0.64 -3.21
C ILE A 76 -1.86 1.53 -4.30
N SER A 77 -2.95 1.09 -4.90
CA SER A 77 -3.74 1.88 -5.84
C SER A 77 -4.91 2.59 -5.14
N ALA A 78 -5.53 3.56 -5.82
CA ALA A 78 -6.62 4.36 -5.28
C ALA A 78 -7.83 3.54 -4.82
N ASN A 79 -8.08 2.38 -5.44
CA ASN A 79 -9.14 1.44 -5.04
C ASN A 79 -8.75 0.53 -3.86
N GLY A 80 -7.53 0.68 -3.33
CA GLY A 80 -7.01 -0.11 -2.21
C GLY A 80 -6.41 -1.46 -2.58
N ALA A 81 -6.25 -1.77 -3.87
CA ALA A 81 -5.54 -2.98 -4.29
C ALA A 81 -4.05 -2.88 -3.98
N VAL A 82 -3.45 -4.00 -3.56
CA VAL A 82 -2.01 -4.09 -3.22
C VAL A 82 -1.29 -4.87 -4.30
N SER A 83 -0.32 -4.21 -4.93
CA SER A 83 0.50 -4.79 -6.01
C SER A 83 1.85 -5.26 -5.50
N ALA A 84 2.48 -6.15 -6.31
CA ALA A 84 3.83 -6.65 -6.08
C ALA A 84 4.88 -5.54 -6.08
N ILE A 85 5.98 -5.82 -5.40
CA ILE A 85 7.16 -4.93 -5.32
C ILE A 85 8.44 -5.70 -5.59
N GLY A 86 9.51 -5.01 -5.86
CA GLY A 86 10.84 -5.60 -5.95
C GLY A 86 11.53 -5.77 -4.61
N GLY A 87 12.45 -6.76 -4.53
CA GLY A 87 13.32 -6.93 -3.37
C GLY A 87 12.62 -7.41 -2.10
N ILE A 88 11.61 -8.28 -2.23
CA ILE A 88 10.82 -8.76 -1.09
C ILE A 88 11.69 -9.48 -0.05
N GLN A 89 12.67 -10.28 -0.50
CA GLN A 89 13.54 -11.05 0.39
C GLN A 89 14.40 -10.14 1.26
N GLN A 90 15.01 -9.11 0.67
CA GLN A 90 15.81 -8.12 1.39
C GLN A 90 14.97 -7.33 2.40
N LYS A 91 13.73 -7.00 2.03
CA LYS A 91 12.79 -6.31 2.91
C LYS A 91 12.37 -7.16 4.09
N MET A 92 12.12 -8.47 3.88
CA MET A 92 11.84 -9.41 4.97
C MET A 92 13.03 -9.54 5.93
N ALA A 93 14.25 -9.68 5.38
CA ALA A 93 15.48 -9.75 6.19
C ALA A 93 15.67 -8.47 7.02
N GLY A 94 15.55 -7.30 6.41
CA GLY A 94 15.63 -6.02 7.12
C GLY A 94 14.55 -5.85 8.18
N ALA A 95 13.31 -6.21 7.88
CA ALA A 95 12.19 -6.17 8.83
C ALA A 95 12.45 -7.06 10.05
N ARG A 96 12.95 -8.29 9.82
CA ARG A 96 13.27 -9.21 10.89
C ARG A 96 14.45 -8.73 11.73
N ALA A 97 15.49 -8.19 11.10
CA ALA A 97 16.63 -7.59 11.80
C ALA A 97 16.21 -6.39 12.67
N ALA A 98 15.21 -5.62 12.24
CA ALA A 98 14.60 -4.54 13.02
C ALA A 98 13.70 -5.05 14.16
N GLY A 99 13.45 -6.36 14.29
CA GLY A 99 12.64 -6.96 15.35
C GLY A 99 11.19 -7.26 14.97
N ALA A 100 10.77 -7.08 13.71
CA ALA A 100 9.42 -7.44 13.30
C ALA A 100 9.16 -8.94 13.45
N THR A 101 7.97 -9.28 13.91
CA THR A 101 7.50 -10.67 14.03
C THR A 101 6.41 -11.01 13.02
N ILE A 102 5.81 -9.99 12.41
CA ILE A 102 4.79 -10.10 11.37
C ILE A 102 5.23 -9.26 10.19
N PHE A 103 5.07 -9.81 8.98
CA PHE A 103 5.35 -9.09 7.74
C PHE A 103 4.18 -9.22 6.77
N LEU A 104 3.58 -8.08 6.43
CA LEU A 104 2.50 -8.02 5.43
C LEU A 104 3.11 -8.10 4.04
N THR A 105 2.81 -9.18 3.34
CA THR A 105 3.37 -9.53 2.04
C THR A 105 2.32 -9.37 0.95
N PRO A 106 2.58 -8.62 -0.13
CA PRO A 106 1.67 -8.60 -1.28
C PRO A 106 1.41 -10.01 -1.80
N ALA A 107 0.15 -10.35 -2.04
CA ALA A 107 -0.23 -11.69 -2.50
C ALA A 107 0.55 -12.14 -3.74
N ALA A 108 0.82 -11.21 -4.65
CA ALA A 108 1.57 -11.46 -5.87
C ALA A 108 3.08 -11.71 -5.64
N ASN A 109 3.63 -11.37 -4.46
CA ASN A 109 5.01 -11.70 -4.11
C ASN A 109 5.16 -12.99 -3.30
N CYS A 110 4.08 -13.72 -2.99
CA CYS A 110 4.19 -14.94 -2.17
C CYS A 110 5.16 -15.97 -2.78
N GLY A 111 5.13 -16.13 -4.11
CA GLY A 111 6.07 -17.02 -4.80
C GLY A 111 7.54 -16.65 -4.57
N ASP A 112 7.84 -15.36 -4.52
CA ASP A 112 9.22 -14.85 -4.35
C ASP A 112 9.75 -15.02 -2.92
N THR A 113 8.90 -15.40 -1.96
CA THR A 113 9.30 -15.58 -0.54
C THR A 113 9.75 -16.99 -0.22
N THR A 114 9.52 -17.95 -1.12
CA THR A 114 9.82 -19.37 -0.91
C THR A 114 11.32 -19.57 -0.59
N GLY A 115 11.57 -20.25 0.53
CA GLY A 115 12.95 -20.54 0.99
C GLY A 115 13.72 -19.36 1.57
N ALA A 116 13.13 -18.15 1.59
CA ALA A 116 13.80 -16.93 2.02
C ALA A 116 13.17 -16.25 3.25
N VAL A 117 12.19 -16.90 3.89
CA VAL A 117 11.53 -16.34 5.09
C VAL A 117 12.44 -16.45 6.30
N PRO A 118 12.84 -15.34 6.93
CA PRO A 118 13.67 -15.37 8.13
C PRO A 118 12.98 -16.09 9.29
N ALA A 119 13.74 -16.83 10.07
CA ALA A 119 13.23 -17.48 11.28
C ALA A 119 12.60 -16.49 12.25
N GLY A 120 11.40 -16.80 12.74
CA GLY A 120 10.64 -15.93 13.66
C GLY A 120 9.87 -14.78 12.96
N LEU A 121 9.85 -14.74 11.63
CA LEU A 121 9.02 -13.82 10.87
C LEU A 121 7.80 -14.56 10.29
N ARG A 122 6.60 -14.16 10.67
CA ARG A 122 5.36 -14.69 10.12
C ARG A 122 4.91 -13.84 8.93
N LEU A 123 4.72 -14.45 7.77
CA LEU A 123 4.15 -13.77 6.61
C LEU A 123 2.62 -13.76 6.68
N VAL A 124 2.05 -12.64 6.32
CA VAL A 124 0.59 -12.46 6.13
C VAL A 124 0.36 -11.99 4.71
N LYS A 125 -0.33 -12.83 3.94
CA LYS A 125 -0.63 -12.55 2.53
C LYS A 125 -1.75 -11.53 2.41
N VAL A 126 -1.50 -10.42 1.71
CA VAL A 126 -2.48 -9.35 1.51
C VAL A 126 -2.62 -8.99 0.03
N ALA A 127 -3.86 -8.86 -0.43
CA ALA A 127 -4.20 -8.40 -1.78
C ALA A 127 -4.84 -7.00 -1.78
N THR A 128 -5.35 -6.55 -0.63
CA THR A 128 -5.99 -5.25 -0.49
C THR A 128 -5.71 -4.63 0.88
N LEU A 129 -5.79 -3.32 0.98
CA LEU A 129 -5.71 -2.59 2.26
C LEU A 129 -6.79 -3.07 3.25
N ARG A 130 -8.00 -3.30 2.77
CA ARG A 130 -9.11 -3.80 3.61
C ARG A 130 -8.79 -5.17 4.19
N GLN A 131 -8.21 -6.07 3.39
CA GLN A 131 -7.76 -7.36 3.87
C GLN A 131 -6.69 -7.20 4.94
N ALA A 132 -5.67 -6.36 4.71
CA ALA A 132 -4.61 -6.12 5.70
C ALA A 132 -5.18 -5.66 7.06
N ILE A 133 -6.15 -4.72 7.06
CA ILE A 133 -6.82 -4.25 8.28
C ILE A 133 -7.56 -5.40 8.98
N ASN A 134 -8.33 -6.20 8.23
CA ASN A 134 -9.09 -7.33 8.78
C ASN A 134 -8.16 -8.41 9.35
N ASP A 135 -7.06 -8.70 8.66
CA ASP A 135 -6.08 -9.71 9.10
C ASP A 135 -5.33 -9.25 10.35
N LEU A 136 -4.98 -7.96 10.46
CA LEU A 136 -4.41 -7.42 11.70
C LEU A 136 -5.40 -7.50 12.86
N ALA A 137 -6.67 -7.20 12.64
CA ALA A 137 -7.72 -7.35 13.65
C ALA A 137 -7.93 -8.83 14.05
N ALA A 138 -7.86 -9.75 13.09
CA ALA A 138 -7.94 -11.20 13.37
C ALA A 138 -6.74 -11.67 14.20
N LEU A 139 -5.52 -11.27 13.84
CA LEU A 139 -4.31 -11.57 14.61
C LEU A 139 -4.37 -11.02 16.02
N LYS A 140 -4.87 -9.79 16.21
CA LYS A 140 -5.07 -9.19 17.53
C LYS A 140 -6.02 -10.03 18.38
N ALA A 141 -7.07 -10.61 17.78
CA ALA A 141 -8.03 -11.51 18.42
C ALA A 141 -7.53 -12.96 18.56
N GLY A 142 -6.25 -13.25 18.26
CA GLY A 142 -5.68 -14.59 18.33
C GLY A 142 -6.14 -15.55 17.23
N ARG A 143 -6.80 -15.05 16.20
CA ARG A 143 -7.29 -15.86 15.07
C ARG A 143 -6.20 -16.06 14.02
N SER A 144 -6.32 -17.15 13.25
CA SER A 144 -5.45 -17.40 12.11
C SER A 144 -5.78 -16.50 10.93
N VAL A 145 -4.76 -16.19 10.12
CA VAL A 145 -4.86 -15.41 8.89
C VAL A 145 -4.09 -16.09 7.76
N PRO A 146 -4.41 -15.81 6.49
CA PRO A 146 -3.70 -16.38 5.35
C PRO A 146 -2.22 -16.00 5.37
N GLY A 147 -1.35 -16.99 5.17
CA GLY A 147 0.08 -16.80 4.95
C GLY A 147 0.47 -16.99 3.47
N CYS A 148 1.72 -16.85 3.18
CA CYS A 148 2.27 -17.29 1.90
C CYS A 148 2.70 -18.80 1.94
#